data_bfb975bf02feba36e7803cff50338e4f
#
_entry.id   bfb975bf02feba36e7803cff50338e4f
#
_cell.length_a   1.000
_cell.length_b   1.000
_cell.length_c   1.000
_cell.angle_alpha   90.00
_cell.angle_beta   90.00
_cell.angle_gamma   90.00
#
_symmetry.space_group_name_H-M   'P 1'
#
loop_
_entity.id
_entity.type
_entity.pdbx_description
1 polymer ?
#
loop_
_entity_poly.entity_id
_entity_poly.type
_entity_poly.pdbx_seq_one_letter_code
_entity_poly.pdbx_strand_id
1 'polypeptide(L)'
;VKITMLGTGAALPDPDRAQSSILVTLDSGKNYLFDCGEGSTRQMVKANINPADVPWVFLSHLHYDHVCGLPFFVLSSWVFNREGRLKVFGPKGTQDFVDHSFENGAFRVDIQARAAYPARQRNMAAVRPEVFEVEPGLMYEDEDVKIYIDVVDHIPTEITDCFGIRMEAEGKVVAFSGDTAPCESMIRLAQDADLLIHECTFPESFLKHREQSGVGTFAHTSPLQLGEIAHKANVKSLVATHFGHYDSTSPVIKRAAGNHLPVDLMGPERLDEVARDIRKRYKGDLRLATDLMRIDL
;
A
#
# COMPACT_ATOMS: atom_id res chain seq x y z
N VAL A 1 -15.28 7.13 8.84
CA VAL A 1 -14.20 6.57 7.98
C VAL A 1 -13.67 5.29 8.62
N LYS A 2 -13.67 4.19 7.88
CA LYS A 2 -13.13 2.89 8.33
C LYS A 2 -11.92 2.50 7.48
N ILE A 3 -10.83 2.14 8.13
CA ILE A 3 -9.62 1.65 7.47
C ILE A 3 -9.50 0.14 7.68
N THR A 4 -9.22 -0.60 6.63
CA THR A 4 -8.87 -2.02 6.72
C THR A 4 -7.47 -2.22 6.12
N MET A 5 -6.52 -2.67 6.93
CA MET A 5 -5.18 -3.03 6.48
C MET A 5 -5.26 -4.39 5.79
N LEU A 6 -5.34 -4.42 4.46
CA LEU A 6 -5.47 -5.68 3.71
C LEU A 6 -4.13 -6.42 3.62
N GLY A 7 -3.03 -5.68 3.52
CA GLY A 7 -1.68 -6.22 3.49
C GLY A 7 -0.69 -5.29 4.15
N THR A 8 0.22 -5.86 4.95
CA THR A 8 1.13 -5.13 5.84
C THR A 8 2.60 -5.52 5.70
N GLY A 9 2.89 -6.43 4.75
CA GLY A 9 4.23 -6.90 4.42
C GLY A 9 4.88 -6.10 3.31
N ALA A 10 6.20 -6.18 3.24
CA ALA A 10 7.06 -5.64 2.19
C ALA A 10 7.27 -6.65 1.04
N ALA A 11 8.29 -6.43 0.22
CA ALA A 11 8.49 -7.10 -1.07
C ALA A 11 8.58 -8.64 -1.04
N LEU A 12 9.19 -9.26 -0.03
CA LEU A 12 9.26 -10.72 0.02
C LEU A 12 7.92 -11.33 0.41
N PRO A 13 7.53 -12.49 -0.12
CA PRO A 13 6.32 -13.17 0.33
C PRO A 13 6.47 -13.63 1.78
N ASP A 14 5.43 -13.42 2.57
CA ASP A 14 5.36 -13.81 3.97
C ASP A 14 4.10 -14.66 4.23
N PRO A 15 4.17 -15.75 5.03
CA PRO A 15 3.01 -16.58 5.32
C PRO A 15 1.92 -15.85 6.09
N ASP A 16 2.27 -14.83 6.86
CA ASP A 16 1.38 -14.13 7.79
C ASP A 16 0.97 -12.73 7.30
N ARG A 17 1.62 -12.23 6.24
CA ARG A 17 1.38 -10.88 5.70
C ARG A 17 1.19 -10.91 4.19
N ALA A 18 0.07 -10.38 3.71
CA ALA A 18 -0.08 -9.96 2.32
C ALA A 18 0.76 -8.69 2.07
N GLN A 19 1.07 -8.42 0.80
CA GLN A 19 1.81 -7.22 0.39
C GLN A 19 0.93 -5.96 0.47
N SER A 20 1.58 -4.79 0.40
CA SER A 20 0.98 -3.48 0.68
C SER A 20 -0.39 -3.28 0.02
N SER A 21 -1.41 -3.07 0.85
CA SER A 21 -2.77 -2.74 0.40
C SER A 21 -3.63 -2.25 1.55
N ILE A 22 -4.29 -1.12 1.36
CA ILE A 22 -5.12 -0.47 2.39
C ILE A 22 -6.46 -0.11 1.78
N LEU A 23 -7.56 -0.49 2.44
CA LEU A 23 -8.89 -0.12 2.02
C LEU A 23 -9.51 0.90 2.97
N VAL A 24 -10.00 1.99 2.40
CA VAL A 24 -10.81 2.99 3.10
C VAL A 24 -12.26 2.79 2.71
N THR A 25 -13.13 2.63 3.69
CA THR A 25 -14.58 2.53 3.51
C THR A 25 -15.25 3.70 4.23
N LEU A 26 -16.05 4.48 3.50
CA LEU A 26 -16.86 5.56 4.06
C LEU A 26 -18.15 5.03 4.70
N ASP A 27 -18.79 5.84 5.52
CA ASP A 27 -20.10 5.51 6.11
C ASP A 27 -21.19 5.34 5.05
N SER A 28 -21.03 5.96 3.87
CA SER A 28 -21.85 5.74 2.68
C SER A 28 -21.68 4.34 2.05
N GLY A 29 -20.66 3.57 2.46
CA GLY A 29 -20.28 2.29 1.87
C GLY A 29 -19.35 2.38 0.66
N LYS A 30 -18.96 3.58 0.21
CA LYS A 30 -17.95 3.74 -0.85
C LYS A 30 -16.59 3.22 -0.39
N ASN A 31 -15.88 2.56 -1.29
CA ASN A 31 -14.60 1.90 -1.04
C ASN A 31 -13.49 2.49 -1.92
N TYR A 32 -12.37 2.84 -1.32
CA TYR A 32 -11.18 3.40 -1.98
C TYR A 32 -9.97 2.54 -1.61
N LEU A 33 -9.29 1.97 -2.62
CA LEU A 33 -8.15 1.08 -2.43
C LEU A 33 -6.85 1.84 -2.68
N PHE A 34 -5.94 1.79 -1.72
CA PHE A 34 -4.60 2.34 -1.81
C PHE A 34 -3.59 1.19 -1.88
N ASP A 35 -2.86 1.12 -2.97
CA ASP A 35 -2.04 0.02 -3.44
C ASP A 35 -2.80 -1.31 -3.58
N CYS A 36 -2.26 -2.21 -4.37
CA CYS A 36 -2.86 -3.51 -4.66
C CYS A 36 -1.77 -4.58 -4.82
N GLY A 37 -1.06 -4.87 -3.74
CA GLY A 37 -0.05 -5.92 -3.66
C GLY A 37 -0.63 -7.33 -3.70
N GLU A 38 0.24 -8.35 -3.65
CA GLU A 38 -0.20 -9.75 -3.61
C GLU A 38 -1.10 -10.01 -2.40
N GLY A 39 -2.16 -10.77 -2.63
CA GLY A 39 -3.11 -11.16 -1.59
C GLY A 39 -4.26 -10.18 -1.35
N SER A 40 -4.21 -8.93 -1.84
CA SER A 40 -5.22 -7.89 -1.62
C SER A 40 -6.65 -8.38 -1.85
N THR A 41 -6.92 -9.02 -2.98
CA THR A 41 -8.25 -9.52 -3.33
C THR A 41 -8.74 -10.61 -2.36
N ARG A 42 -7.85 -11.53 -1.98
CA ARG A 42 -8.16 -12.57 -1.00
C ARG A 42 -8.47 -11.98 0.37
N GLN A 43 -7.72 -10.97 0.77
CA GLN A 43 -7.93 -10.27 2.05
C GLN A 43 -9.23 -9.46 2.05
N MET A 44 -9.65 -8.86 0.92
CA MET A 44 -10.98 -8.25 0.80
C MET A 44 -12.09 -9.26 1.10
N VAL A 45 -12.03 -10.45 0.48
CA VAL A 45 -13.02 -11.52 0.71
C VAL A 45 -13.03 -11.97 2.17
N LYS A 46 -11.85 -12.12 2.81
CA LYS A 46 -11.75 -12.42 4.25
C LYS A 46 -12.36 -11.31 5.13
N ALA A 47 -12.27 -10.06 4.68
CA ALA A 47 -12.85 -8.91 5.37
C ALA A 47 -14.36 -8.74 5.12
N ASN A 48 -15.00 -9.65 4.34
CA ASN A 48 -16.38 -9.57 3.84
C ASN A 48 -16.62 -8.35 2.93
N ILE A 49 -15.64 -7.99 2.13
CA ILE A 49 -15.73 -6.93 1.13
C ILE A 49 -15.75 -7.60 -0.25
N ASN A 50 -16.78 -7.29 -1.04
CA ASN A 50 -16.86 -7.78 -2.41
C ASN A 50 -15.89 -6.97 -3.29
N PRO A 51 -14.91 -7.62 -3.96
CA PRO A 51 -13.98 -6.92 -4.86
C PRO A 51 -14.65 -6.11 -5.97
N ALA A 52 -15.87 -6.49 -6.37
CA ALA A 52 -16.63 -5.74 -7.37
C ALA A 52 -17.11 -4.36 -6.88
N ASP A 53 -17.21 -4.16 -5.56
CA ASP A 53 -17.70 -2.93 -4.93
C ASP A 53 -16.57 -1.93 -4.61
N VAL A 54 -15.37 -2.12 -5.18
CA VAL A 54 -14.21 -1.24 -5.01
C VAL A 54 -13.83 -0.62 -6.35
N PRO A 55 -14.43 0.51 -6.76
CA PRO A 55 -14.30 1.06 -8.11
C PRO A 55 -13.05 1.94 -8.33
N TRP A 56 -12.29 2.27 -7.28
CA TRP A 56 -11.12 3.13 -7.34
C TRP A 56 -9.89 2.45 -6.74
N VAL A 57 -8.76 2.54 -7.45
CA VAL A 57 -7.42 2.15 -6.98
C VAL A 57 -6.48 3.33 -7.14
N PHE A 58 -5.73 3.63 -6.08
CA PHE A 58 -4.72 4.68 -6.02
C PHE A 58 -3.37 4.04 -5.75
N LEU A 59 -2.46 4.09 -6.71
CA LEU A 59 -1.13 3.50 -6.62
C LEU A 59 -0.14 4.55 -6.15
N SER A 60 0.58 4.25 -5.08
CA SER A 60 1.66 5.11 -4.57
C SER A 60 2.85 5.08 -5.51
N HIS A 61 3.24 3.90 -6.00
CA HIS A 61 4.34 3.68 -6.94
C HIS A 61 4.22 2.29 -7.61
N LEU A 62 5.19 1.93 -8.47
CA LEU A 62 5.08 0.75 -9.33
C LEU A 62 6.00 -0.42 -8.93
N HIS A 63 6.51 -0.48 -7.70
CA HIS A 63 7.14 -1.70 -7.22
C HIS A 63 6.13 -2.85 -7.18
N TYR A 64 6.59 -4.06 -7.49
CA TYR A 64 5.70 -5.21 -7.68
C TYR A 64 4.86 -5.54 -6.44
N ASP A 65 5.37 -5.32 -5.26
CA ASP A 65 4.67 -5.55 -3.99
C ASP A 65 3.54 -4.53 -3.69
N HIS A 66 3.44 -3.48 -4.52
CA HIS A 66 2.34 -2.52 -4.49
C HIS A 66 1.34 -2.70 -5.64
N VAL A 67 1.71 -3.42 -6.72
CA VAL A 67 0.87 -3.50 -7.93
C VAL A 67 0.60 -4.91 -8.45
N CYS A 68 1.35 -5.95 -8.05
CA CYS A 68 1.21 -7.27 -8.65
C CYS A 68 -0.14 -7.95 -8.40
N GLY A 69 -0.89 -7.52 -7.39
CA GLY A 69 -2.25 -7.95 -7.13
C GLY A 69 -3.30 -7.31 -8.04
N LEU A 70 -2.99 -6.19 -8.71
CA LEU A 70 -3.95 -5.46 -9.54
C LEU A 70 -4.50 -6.29 -10.70
N PRO A 71 -3.71 -7.04 -11.48
CA PRO A 71 -4.26 -7.90 -12.52
C PRO A 71 -5.25 -8.94 -11.98
N PHE A 72 -4.90 -9.60 -10.88
CA PHE A 72 -5.79 -10.56 -10.24
C PHE A 72 -7.07 -9.90 -9.70
N PHE A 73 -6.96 -8.70 -9.12
CA PHE A 73 -8.09 -7.92 -8.63
C PHE A 73 -9.06 -7.54 -9.76
N VAL A 74 -8.55 -7.04 -10.90
CA VAL A 74 -9.36 -6.68 -12.08
C VAL A 74 -10.12 -7.91 -12.61
N LEU A 75 -9.40 -9.01 -12.85
CA LEU A 75 -10.01 -10.22 -13.41
C LEU A 75 -11.00 -10.88 -12.43
N SER A 76 -10.65 -10.93 -11.14
CA SER A 76 -11.56 -11.45 -10.12
C SER A 76 -12.79 -10.60 -9.97
N SER A 77 -12.68 -9.28 -9.91
CA SER A 77 -13.82 -8.38 -9.79
C SER A 77 -14.75 -8.46 -11.01
N TRP A 78 -14.21 -8.67 -12.23
CA TRP A 78 -15.00 -9.00 -13.41
C TRP A 78 -15.80 -10.29 -13.22
N VAL A 79 -15.17 -11.34 -12.68
CA VAL A 79 -15.83 -12.60 -12.36
C VAL A 79 -16.87 -12.44 -11.25
N PHE A 80 -16.66 -11.55 -10.31
CA PHE A 80 -17.62 -11.11 -9.28
C PHE A 80 -18.71 -10.14 -9.81
N ASN A 81 -18.79 -9.98 -11.13
CA ASN A 81 -19.77 -9.16 -11.84
C ASN A 81 -19.68 -7.65 -11.56
N ARG A 82 -18.45 -7.11 -11.47
CA ARG A 82 -18.24 -5.65 -11.47
C ARG A 82 -19.02 -5.01 -12.64
N GLU A 83 -19.73 -3.96 -12.32
CA GLU A 83 -20.35 -3.08 -13.31
C GLU A 83 -19.42 -1.89 -13.59
N GLY A 84 -19.18 -1.63 -14.88
CA GLY A 84 -18.35 -0.52 -15.31
C GLY A 84 -16.82 -0.76 -15.17
N ARG A 85 -16.07 0.28 -15.47
CA ARG A 85 -14.60 0.26 -15.47
C ARG A 85 -14.05 0.52 -14.08
N LEU A 86 -12.98 -0.19 -13.71
CA LEU A 86 -12.13 0.20 -12.59
C LEU A 86 -11.37 1.48 -12.97
N LYS A 87 -11.33 2.45 -12.09
CA LYS A 87 -10.47 3.64 -12.23
C LYS A 87 -9.19 3.42 -11.45
N VAL A 88 -8.06 3.57 -12.14
CA VAL A 88 -6.72 3.39 -11.58
C VAL A 88 -5.96 4.70 -11.70
N PHE A 89 -5.57 5.26 -10.57
CA PHE A 89 -4.74 6.47 -10.48
C PHE A 89 -3.33 6.05 -10.04
N GLY A 90 -2.31 6.59 -10.68
CA GLY A 90 -0.94 6.24 -10.32
C GLY A 90 0.10 7.09 -11.04
N PRO A 91 1.39 6.86 -10.78
CA PRO A 91 2.47 7.57 -11.41
C PRO A 91 2.61 7.17 -12.88
N LYS A 92 3.46 7.91 -13.59
CA LYS A 92 3.87 7.59 -14.97
C LYS A 92 4.35 6.14 -15.07
N GLY A 93 3.86 5.40 -16.08
CA GLY A 93 4.09 3.96 -16.29
C GLY A 93 2.90 3.08 -15.89
N THR A 94 1.90 3.63 -15.18
CA THR A 94 0.68 2.90 -14.81
C THR A 94 -0.12 2.47 -16.03
N GLN A 95 -0.21 3.31 -17.07
CA GLN A 95 -0.89 2.96 -18.33
C GLN A 95 -0.20 1.79 -19.02
N ASP A 96 1.12 1.83 -19.13
CA ASP A 96 1.91 0.75 -19.72
C ASP A 96 1.72 -0.59 -18.95
N PHE A 97 1.73 -0.54 -17.62
CA PHE A 97 1.49 -1.71 -16.78
C PHE A 97 0.10 -2.33 -17.06
N VAL A 98 -0.92 -1.49 -17.17
CA VAL A 98 -2.29 -1.94 -17.47
C VAL A 98 -2.41 -2.50 -18.89
N ASP A 99 -1.84 -1.83 -19.90
CA ASP A 99 -1.91 -2.25 -21.30
C ASP A 99 -1.19 -3.60 -21.52
N HIS A 100 -0.06 -3.82 -20.85
CA HIS A 100 0.67 -5.08 -20.93
C HIS A 100 0.09 -6.20 -20.06
N SER A 101 -0.87 -5.88 -19.19
CA SER A 101 -1.54 -6.89 -18.36
C SER A 101 -2.79 -7.48 -19.04
N PHE A 102 -3.66 -6.67 -19.63
CA PHE A 102 -5.01 -7.09 -20.01
C PHE A 102 -5.18 -7.45 -21.49
N GLU A 103 -6.04 -6.77 -22.25
CA GLU A 103 -6.52 -7.19 -23.57
C GLU A 103 -5.42 -7.49 -24.61
N ASN A 104 -4.32 -6.74 -24.57
CA ASN A 104 -3.17 -6.95 -25.46
C ASN A 104 -1.96 -7.53 -24.74
N GLY A 105 -2.10 -7.83 -23.45
CA GLY A 105 -1.03 -8.24 -22.57
C GLY A 105 -1.08 -9.71 -22.12
N ALA A 106 -0.50 -9.94 -20.94
CA ALA A 106 -0.28 -11.27 -20.37
C ALA A 106 -1.58 -12.08 -20.18
N PHE A 107 -2.70 -11.43 -19.84
CA PHE A 107 -3.99 -12.09 -19.59
C PHE A 107 -4.93 -12.14 -20.79
N ARG A 108 -4.46 -11.75 -21.97
CA ARG A 108 -5.29 -11.75 -23.20
C ARG A 108 -6.01 -13.07 -23.45
N VAL A 109 -5.33 -14.19 -23.30
CA VAL A 109 -5.88 -15.52 -23.59
C VAL A 109 -7.00 -15.87 -22.60
N ASP A 110 -6.81 -15.59 -21.31
CA ASP A 110 -7.85 -15.82 -20.28
C ASP A 110 -9.08 -14.95 -20.52
N ILE A 111 -8.87 -13.66 -20.83
CA ILE A 111 -9.96 -12.72 -21.12
C ILE A 111 -10.76 -13.18 -22.35
N GLN A 112 -10.09 -13.55 -23.44
CA GLN A 112 -10.76 -14.03 -24.67
C GLN A 112 -11.53 -15.31 -24.42
N ALA A 113 -10.96 -16.27 -23.69
CA ALA A 113 -11.61 -17.52 -23.36
C ALA A 113 -12.87 -17.31 -22.52
N ARG A 114 -12.82 -16.45 -21.50
CA ARG A 114 -13.99 -16.14 -20.66
C ARG A 114 -15.03 -15.29 -21.37
N ALA A 115 -14.60 -14.36 -22.23
CA ALA A 115 -15.49 -13.53 -23.04
C ALA A 115 -16.37 -14.35 -24.01
N ALA A 116 -16.02 -15.59 -24.30
CA ALA A 116 -16.87 -16.51 -25.06
C ALA A 116 -18.17 -16.88 -24.32
N TYR A 117 -18.21 -16.71 -22.99
CA TYR A 117 -19.43 -17.00 -22.22
C TYR A 117 -20.38 -15.79 -22.22
N PRO A 118 -21.68 -15.97 -22.58
CA PRO A 118 -22.64 -14.87 -22.65
C PRO A 118 -22.75 -14.03 -21.35
N ALA A 119 -22.59 -14.69 -20.21
CA ALA A 119 -22.61 -14.00 -18.90
C ALA A 119 -21.45 -12.99 -18.73
N ARG A 120 -20.32 -13.21 -19.40
CA ARG A 120 -19.14 -12.32 -19.32
C ARG A 120 -19.18 -11.19 -20.33
N GLN A 121 -19.87 -11.38 -21.46
CA GLN A 121 -20.02 -10.33 -22.47
C GLN A 121 -20.77 -9.10 -21.94
N ARG A 122 -21.61 -9.27 -20.94
CA ARG A 122 -22.44 -8.18 -20.38
C ARG A 122 -21.62 -7.12 -19.65
N ASN A 123 -20.46 -7.49 -19.12
CA ASN A 123 -19.63 -6.61 -18.31
C ASN A 123 -18.16 -6.56 -18.77
N MET A 124 -17.92 -6.62 -20.08
CA MET A 124 -16.57 -6.52 -20.67
C MET A 124 -15.85 -5.21 -20.32
N ALA A 125 -16.56 -4.17 -19.94
CA ALA A 125 -15.96 -2.94 -19.44
C ALA A 125 -15.09 -3.17 -18.18
N ALA A 126 -15.43 -4.16 -17.36
CA ALA A 126 -14.73 -4.45 -16.11
C ALA A 126 -13.27 -4.92 -16.28
N VAL A 127 -12.90 -5.48 -17.47
CA VAL A 127 -11.53 -5.89 -17.78
C VAL A 127 -10.72 -4.82 -18.51
N ARG A 128 -11.26 -3.62 -18.60
CA ARG A 128 -10.63 -2.47 -19.24
C ARG A 128 -10.52 -1.33 -18.24
N PRO A 129 -9.56 -1.37 -17.30
CA PRO A 129 -9.37 -0.27 -16.37
C PRO A 129 -9.22 1.06 -17.13
N GLU A 130 -9.70 2.12 -16.51
CA GLU A 130 -9.47 3.49 -16.95
C GLU A 130 -8.33 4.03 -16.10
N VAL A 131 -7.23 4.41 -16.75
CA VAL A 131 -6.00 4.83 -16.08
C VAL A 131 -5.88 6.35 -16.13
N PHE A 132 -5.46 6.89 -15.02
CA PHE A 132 -5.11 8.31 -14.84
C PHE A 132 -3.68 8.37 -14.30
N GLU A 133 -2.73 8.70 -15.14
CA GLU A 133 -1.37 9.06 -14.70
C GLU A 133 -1.42 10.48 -14.16
N VAL A 134 -0.94 10.66 -12.94
CA VAL A 134 -1.18 11.87 -12.14
C VAL A 134 0.12 12.56 -11.77
N GLU A 135 0.02 13.87 -11.53
CA GLU A 135 1.09 14.75 -11.08
C GLU A 135 0.80 15.23 -9.65
N PRO A 136 1.82 15.71 -8.89
CA PRO A 136 1.64 16.26 -7.55
C PRO A 136 0.53 17.32 -7.46
N GLY A 137 -0.25 17.26 -6.40
CA GLY A 137 -1.39 18.13 -6.16
C GLY A 137 -2.68 17.38 -5.88
N LEU A 138 -3.81 17.85 -6.39
CA LEU A 138 -5.10 17.19 -6.27
C LEU A 138 -5.19 16.04 -7.27
N MET A 139 -5.11 14.81 -6.77
CA MET A 139 -5.16 13.57 -7.56
C MET A 139 -6.60 13.20 -7.94
N TYR A 140 -7.52 13.34 -6.98
CA TYR A 140 -8.92 12.93 -7.16
C TYR A 140 -9.84 13.73 -6.23
N GLU A 141 -11.04 14.05 -6.72
CA GLU A 141 -12.10 14.67 -5.92
C GLU A 141 -13.47 14.16 -6.38
N ASP A 142 -14.32 13.84 -5.43
CA ASP A 142 -15.76 13.64 -5.64
C ASP A 142 -16.54 14.35 -4.50
N GLU A 143 -17.84 14.05 -4.37
CA GLU A 143 -18.70 14.66 -3.35
C GLU A 143 -18.33 14.31 -1.91
N ASP A 144 -17.61 13.20 -1.69
CA ASP A 144 -17.31 12.65 -0.37
C ASP A 144 -15.84 12.79 0.01
N VAL A 145 -14.91 12.85 -0.99
CA VAL A 145 -13.47 12.80 -0.73
C VAL A 145 -12.67 13.79 -1.56
N LYS A 146 -11.54 14.23 -0.99
CA LYS A 146 -10.43 14.85 -1.71
C LYS A 146 -9.16 14.08 -1.43
N ILE A 147 -8.41 13.76 -2.49
CA ILE A 147 -7.15 13.03 -2.40
C ILE A 147 -6.05 13.90 -3.01
N TYR A 148 -5.06 14.23 -2.19
CA TYR A 148 -3.87 14.98 -2.58
C TYR A 148 -2.65 14.09 -2.56
N ILE A 149 -1.70 14.35 -3.44
CA ILE A 149 -0.41 13.66 -3.51
C ILE A 149 0.75 14.64 -3.59
N ASP A 150 1.89 14.20 -3.10
CA ASP A 150 3.17 14.86 -3.33
C ASP A 150 4.26 13.81 -3.52
N VAL A 151 5.36 14.16 -4.21
CA VAL A 151 6.48 13.25 -4.43
C VAL A 151 7.19 12.96 -3.12
N VAL A 152 7.52 11.69 -2.90
CA VAL A 152 8.31 11.21 -1.77
C VAL A 152 9.57 10.49 -2.26
N ASP A 153 10.56 10.32 -1.38
CA ASP A 153 11.91 9.87 -1.73
C ASP A 153 12.02 8.34 -1.69
N HIS A 154 11.82 7.66 -2.83
CA HIS A 154 11.95 6.20 -2.90
C HIS A 154 12.63 5.70 -4.17
N ILE A 155 12.01 5.90 -5.32
CA ILE A 155 12.58 5.58 -6.63
C ILE A 155 13.18 6.88 -7.23
N PRO A 156 14.31 6.82 -7.95
CA PRO A 156 14.78 7.98 -8.68
C PRO A 156 13.71 8.55 -9.63
N THR A 157 13.44 9.85 -9.53
CA THR A 157 12.35 10.52 -10.26
C THR A 157 12.52 10.47 -11.79
N GLU A 158 13.75 10.21 -12.27
CA GLU A 158 14.05 9.98 -13.70
C GLU A 158 13.41 8.68 -14.21
N ILE A 159 13.07 7.73 -13.31
CA ILE A 159 12.42 6.47 -13.65
C ILE A 159 10.90 6.65 -13.54
N THR A 160 10.42 7.01 -12.35
CA THR A 160 9.00 7.27 -12.06
C THR A 160 8.88 7.97 -10.70
N ASP A 161 7.77 8.67 -10.48
CA ASP A 161 7.48 9.26 -9.19
C ASP A 161 6.98 8.22 -8.18
N CYS A 162 7.23 8.49 -6.90
CA CYS A 162 6.60 7.82 -5.78
C CYS A 162 5.79 8.85 -5.00
N PHE A 163 4.58 8.49 -4.60
CA PHE A 163 3.66 9.42 -3.97
C PHE A 163 3.35 9.06 -2.52
N GLY A 164 3.49 10.04 -1.64
CA GLY A 164 2.72 10.10 -0.42
C GLY A 164 1.32 10.63 -0.74
N ILE A 165 0.33 10.21 0.02
CA ILE A 165 -1.09 10.48 -0.25
C ILE A 165 -1.74 11.04 1.01
N ARG A 166 -2.57 12.10 0.84
CA ARG A 166 -3.46 12.64 1.86
C ARG A 166 -4.90 12.55 1.38
N MET A 167 -5.75 11.87 2.13
CA MET A 167 -7.19 11.76 1.89
C MET A 167 -7.96 12.55 2.95
N GLU A 168 -8.88 13.38 2.49
CA GLU A 168 -9.83 14.12 3.34
C GLU A 168 -11.23 13.60 3.05
N ALA A 169 -11.91 13.05 4.06
CA ALA A 169 -13.24 12.46 3.94
C ALA A 169 -13.98 12.49 5.28
N GLU A 170 -15.28 12.80 5.27
CA GLU A 170 -16.15 12.76 6.46
C GLU A 170 -15.59 13.59 7.65
N GLY A 171 -14.91 14.72 7.36
CA GLY A 171 -14.27 15.57 8.37
C GLY A 171 -13.02 14.93 9.02
N LYS A 172 -12.48 13.88 8.45
CA LYS A 172 -11.25 13.19 8.86
C LYS A 172 -10.16 13.36 7.82
N VAL A 173 -8.92 13.30 8.29
CA VAL A 173 -7.71 13.33 7.47
C VAL A 173 -6.92 12.06 7.69
N VAL A 174 -6.66 11.31 6.63
CA VAL A 174 -5.80 10.12 6.63
C VAL A 174 -4.66 10.34 5.66
N ALA A 175 -3.43 10.12 6.12
CA ALA A 175 -2.24 10.17 5.27
C ALA A 175 -1.62 8.78 5.13
N PHE A 176 -1.10 8.49 3.92
CA PHE A 176 -0.41 7.25 3.56
C PHE A 176 0.96 7.60 3.00
N SER A 177 2.00 6.94 3.45
CA SER A 177 3.35 7.27 2.99
C SER A 177 3.70 6.70 1.61
N GLY A 178 3.07 5.59 1.19
CA GLY A 178 3.73 4.69 0.26
C GLY A 178 5.05 4.22 0.86
N ASP A 179 6.04 3.96 0.00
CA ASP A 179 7.42 3.72 0.45
C ASP A 179 8.24 5.00 0.32
N THR A 180 9.00 5.35 1.36
CA THR A 180 9.78 6.59 1.35
C THR A 180 10.89 6.63 2.40
N ALA A 181 12.01 7.24 2.04
CA ALA A 181 12.91 7.83 3.03
C ALA A 181 12.24 9.04 3.72
N PRO A 182 12.73 9.49 4.87
CA PRO A 182 12.21 10.70 5.51
C PRO A 182 12.31 11.91 4.59
N CYS A 183 11.19 12.57 4.32
CA CYS A 183 11.13 13.75 3.46
C CYS A 183 10.11 14.78 3.95
N GLU A 184 10.32 16.04 3.59
CA GLU A 184 9.46 17.15 4.01
C GLU A 184 8.06 17.11 3.36
N SER A 185 7.95 16.55 2.16
CA SER A 185 6.66 16.36 1.48
C SER A 185 5.75 15.43 2.30
N MET A 186 6.27 14.33 2.85
CA MET A 186 5.47 13.44 3.70
C MET A 186 5.02 14.13 4.99
N ILE A 187 5.89 14.96 5.61
CA ILE A 187 5.51 15.74 6.79
C ILE A 187 4.37 16.71 6.46
N ARG A 188 4.43 17.41 5.31
CA ARG A 188 3.35 18.30 4.86
C ARG A 188 2.04 17.56 4.61
N LEU A 189 2.08 16.42 3.92
CA LEU A 189 0.88 15.61 3.64
C LEU A 189 0.22 15.10 4.94
N ALA A 190 1.04 14.72 5.92
CA ALA A 190 0.57 14.21 7.21
C ALA A 190 0.21 15.31 8.23
N GLN A 191 0.39 16.60 7.88
CA GLN A 191 0.16 17.70 8.82
C GLN A 191 -1.23 17.64 9.44
N ASP A 192 -1.29 17.58 10.79
CA ASP A 192 -2.50 17.52 11.62
C ASP A 192 -3.48 16.37 11.25
N ALA A 193 -2.97 15.27 10.65
CA ALA A 193 -3.79 14.13 10.27
C ALA A 193 -4.39 13.42 11.51
N ASP A 194 -5.64 12.93 11.34
CA ASP A 194 -6.28 12.06 12.33
C ASP A 194 -5.55 10.71 12.39
N LEU A 195 -5.07 10.23 11.23
CA LEU A 195 -4.30 9.00 11.13
C LEU A 195 -3.19 9.15 10.09
N LEU A 196 -1.96 8.80 10.47
CA LEU A 196 -0.86 8.54 9.56
C LEU A 196 -0.62 7.03 9.48
N ILE A 197 -0.68 6.47 8.28
CA ILE A 197 -0.26 5.10 7.97
C ILE A 197 1.05 5.21 7.21
N HIS A 198 2.14 4.70 7.80
CA HIS A 198 3.47 4.93 7.26
C HIS A 198 4.31 3.66 7.28
N GLU A 199 5.12 3.48 6.24
CA GLU A 199 6.09 2.40 6.19
C GLU A 199 7.09 2.47 7.35
N CYS A 200 7.55 1.30 7.78
CA CYS A 200 8.60 1.13 8.77
C CYS A 200 9.36 -0.17 8.47
N THR A 201 10.05 -0.18 7.36
CA THR A 201 10.51 -1.40 6.72
C THR A 201 11.58 -2.14 7.51
N PHE A 202 12.41 -1.45 8.31
CA PHE A 202 13.49 -2.11 9.07
C PHE A 202 13.69 -1.51 10.46
N PRO A 203 13.89 -2.34 11.52
CA PRO A 203 14.25 -1.88 12.86
C PRO A 203 15.67 -1.28 12.87
N GLU A 204 15.93 -0.40 13.83
CA GLU A 204 17.23 0.29 13.98
C GLU A 204 18.40 -0.70 14.06
N SER A 205 18.22 -1.83 14.75
CA SER A 205 19.25 -2.85 14.89
C SER A 205 19.69 -3.49 13.55
N PHE A 206 18.88 -3.35 12.47
CA PHE A 206 19.19 -3.92 11.17
C PHE A 206 19.85 -2.93 10.21
N LEU A 207 19.78 -1.63 10.45
CA LEU A 207 20.25 -0.60 9.53
C LEU A 207 21.72 -0.77 9.14
N LYS A 208 22.61 -0.93 10.13
CA LYS A 208 24.03 -1.11 9.87
C LYS A 208 24.33 -2.34 9.00
N HIS A 209 23.63 -3.44 9.23
CA HIS A 209 23.80 -4.68 8.44
C HIS A 209 23.37 -4.45 6.99
N ARG A 210 22.24 -3.76 6.78
CA ARG A 210 21.72 -3.44 5.45
C ARG A 210 22.62 -2.50 4.67
N GLU A 211 23.16 -1.47 5.31
CA GLU A 211 24.15 -0.58 4.71
C GLU A 211 25.38 -1.35 4.23
N GLN A 212 25.88 -2.27 5.04
CA GLN A 212 27.03 -3.12 4.69
C GLN A 212 26.73 -4.10 3.57
N SER A 213 25.50 -4.59 3.48
CA SER A 213 25.06 -5.50 2.39
C SER A 213 24.73 -4.77 1.07
N GLY A 214 24.76 -3.44 1.05
CA GLY A 214 24.46 -2.62 -0.13
C GLY A 214 22.99 -2.62 -0.53
N VAL A 215 22.08 -3.06 0.35
CA VAL A 215 20.64 -3.07 0.10
C VAL A 215 20.02 -1.81 0.71
N GLY A 216 19.33 -1.02 -0.13
CA GLY A 216 18.91 0.35 0.15
C GLY A 216 18.14 0.57 1.44
N THR A 217 18.83 1.01 2.49
CA THR A 217 18.18 1.57 3.68
C THR A 217 17.80 3.04 3.49
N PHE A 218 18.49 3.72 2.60
CA PHE A 218 18.30 5.14 2.28
C PHE A 218 16.98 5.46 1.57
N ALA A 219 16.28 4.44 1.06
CA ALA A 219 14.99 4.58 0.37
C ALA A 219 13.78 4.26 1.28
N HIS A 220 14.01 4.04 2.58
CA HIS A 220 12.98 3.68 3.56
C HIS A 220 13.16 4.42 4.88
N THR A 221 12.11 4.41 5.69
CA THR A 221 12.05 5.11 6.98
C THR A 221 12.30 4.15 8.14
N SER A 222 13.24 4.51 9.05
CA SER A 222 13.48 3.77 10.28
C SER A 222 12.49 4.13 11.40
N PRO A 223 12.37 3.33 12.48
CA PRO A 223 11.48 3.61 13.60
C PRO A 223 11.72 4.96 14.27
N LEU A 224 12.98 5.36 14.48
CA LEU A 224 13.31 6.67 15.05
C LEU A 224 12.89 7.82 14.13
N GLN A 225 13.14 7.66 12.85
CA GLN A 225 12.75 8.63 11.82
C GLN A 225 11.22 8.73 11.69
N LEU A 226 10.51 7.59 11.72
CA LEU A 226 9.05 7.57 11.70
C LEU A 226 8.46 8.30 12.90
N GLY A 227 9.02 8.07 14.09
CA GLY A 227 8.61 8.80 15.30
C GLY A 227 8.81 10.32 15.16
N GLU A 228 9.90 10.75 14.51
CA GLU A 228 10.20 12.15 14.23
C GLU A 228 9.21 12.77 13.23
N ILE A 229 8.91 12.05 12.13
CA ILE A 229 7.91 12.47 11.11
C ILE A 229 6.55 12.67 11.78
N ALA A 230 6.08 11.67 12.53
CA ALA A 230 4.79 11.71 13.20
C ALA A 230 4.68 12.85 14.23
N HIS A 231 5.77 13.13 14.94
CA HIS A 231 5.86 14.25 15.88
C HIS A 231 5.81 15.60 15.16
N LYS A 232 6.63 15.79 14.12
CA LYS A 232 6.69 17.04 13.34
C LYS A 232 5.37 17.34 12.62
N ALA A 233 4.74 16.30 12.07
CA ALA A 233 3.44 16.42 11.41
C ALA A 233 2.26 16.58 12.40
N ASN A 234 2.49 16.51 13.71
CA ASN A 234 1.46 16.63 14.74
C ASN A 234 0.28 15.66 14.51
N VAL A 235 0.55 14.41 14.12
CA VAL A 235 -0.52 13.44 13.86
C VAL A 235 -1.15 12.94 15.15
N LYS A 236 -2.46 12.66 15.14
CA LYS A 236 -3.18 12.17 16.33
C LYS A 236 -2.92 10.68 16.58
N SER A 237 -2.93 9.87 15.52
CA SER A 237 -2.67 8.43 15.56
C SER A 237 -1.70 8.02 14.47
N LEU A 238 -0.86 7.02 14.75
CA LEU A 238 0.14 6.46 13.86
C LEU A 238 -0.03 4.96 13.73
N VAL A 239 -0.05 4.45 12.50
CA VAL A 239 0.05 3.03 12.18
C VAL A 239 1.35 2.79 11.42
N ALA A 240 2.27 2.02 11.98
CA ALA A 240 3.45 1.55 11.27
C ALA A 240 3.10 0.28 10.50
N THR A 241 3.54 0.19 9.24
CA THR A 241 3.23 -0.91 8.31
C THR A 241 4.42 -1.22 7.39
N HIS A 242 4.23 -2.05 6.38
CA HIS A 242 5.23 -2.40 5.36
C HIS A 242 6.48 -3.03 5.99
N PHE A 243 6.27 -4.07 6.80
CA PHE A 243 7.35 -4.68 7.57
C PHE A 243 8.21 -5.61 6.72
N GLY A 244 9.53 -5.41 6.79
CA GLY A 244 10.55 -6.10 5.99
C GLY A 244 10.92 -7.50 6.50
N HIS A 245 9.97 -8.29 7.00
CA HIS A 245 10.09 -9.70 7.42
C HIS A 245 11.03 -9.94 8.62
N TYR A 246 11.50 -8.92 9.29
CA TYR A 246 12.39 -9.02 10.44
C TYR A 246 11.74 -9.70 11.67
N ASP A 247 10.43 -9.74 11.71
CA ASP A 247 9.62 -10.44 12.73
C ASP A 247 9.30 -11.89 12.36
N SER A 248 9.63 -12.34 11.13
CA SER A 248 9.30 -13.67 10.64
C SER A 248 10.02 -14.78 11.39
N THR A 249 9.28 -15.83 11.73
CA THR A 249 9.81 -17.08 12.27
C THR A 249 10.02 -18.15 11.20
N SER A 250 9.58 -17.91 9.96
CA SER A 250 9.66 -18.88 8.85
C SER A 250 11.10 -19.23 8.49
N PRO A 251 11.48 -20.53 8.48
CA PRO A 251 12.82 -20.94 8.05
C PRO A 251 13.11 -20.62 6.58
N VAL A 252 12.08 -20.55 5.75
CA VAL A 252 12.21 -20.21 4.32
C VAL A 252 12.55 -18.72 4.19
N ILE A 253 11.84 -17.87 4.90
CA ILE A 253 12.10 -16.42 4.92
C ILE A 253 13.48 -16.14 5.51
N LYS A 254 13.84 -16.75 6.64
CA LYS A 254 15.16 -16.59 7.26
C LYS A 254 16.28 -16.97 6.30
N ARG A 255 16.13 -18.07 5.55
CA ARG A 255 17.12 -18.47 4.55
C ARG A 255 17.19 -17.50 3.37
N ALA A 256 16.06 -17.04 2.86
CA ALA A 256 16.01 -16.07 1.76
C ALA A 256 16.59 -14.71 2.17
N ALA A 257 16.31 -14.27 3.39
CA ALA A 257 16.77 -13.00 3.95
C ALA A 257 18.25 -13.02 4.38
N GLY A 258 18.86 -14.18 4.57
CA GLY A 258 20.16 -14.35 5.25
C GLY A 258 21.34 -13.62 4.63
N ASN A 259 21.26 -13.21 3.36
CA ASN A 259 22.30 -12.38 2.71
C ASN A 259 22.12 -10.87 3.00
N HIS A 260 20.95 -10.46 3.52
CA HIS A 260 20.55 -9.05 3.61
C HIS A 260 20.09 -8.64 5.01
N LEU A 261 19.77 -9.61 5.86
CA LEU A 261 19.31 -9.39 7.23
C LEU A 261 20.12 -10.22 8.22
N PRO A 262 20.32 -9.74 9.45
CA PRO A 262 20.97 -10.50 10.52
C PRO A 262 20.00 -11.56 11.07
N VAL A 263 19.97 -12.73 10.44
CA VAL A 263 18.98 -13.80 10.67
C VAL A 263 18.88 -14.23 12.14
N ASP A 264 19.99 -14.21 12.87
CA ASP A 264 20.04 -14.54 14.30
C ASP A 264 19.27 -13.53 15.17
N LEU A 265 19.03 -12.34 14.63
CA LEU A 265 18.24 -11.29 15.30
C LEU A 265 16.76 -11.28 14.86
N MET A 266 16.38 -12.08 13.84
CA MET A 266 14.99 -12.10 13.36
C MET A 266 14.07 -12.82 14.33
N GLY A 267 12.94 -12.19 14.62
CA GLY A 267 11.91 -12.75 15.48
C GLY A 267 10.85 -11.72 15.87
N PRO A 268 9.73 -12.16 16.45
CA PRO A 268 8.59 -11.30 16.79
C PRO A 268 8.95 -10.17 17.78
N GLU A 269 10.00 -10.34 18.59
CA GLU A 269 10.50 -9.32 19.51
C GLU A 269 11.03 -8.06 18.80
N ARG A 270 11.24 -8.12 17.48
CA ARG A 270 11.62 -6.94 16.68
C ARG A 270 10.49 -5.92 16.58
N LEU A 271 9.22 -6.37 16.61
CA LEU A 271 8.09 -5.47 16.67
C LEU A 271 8.06 -4.64 17.95
N ASP A 272 8.47 -5.24 19.09
CA ASP A 272 8.62 -4.50 20.35
C ASP A 272 9.75 -3.46 20.29
N GLU A 273 10.85 -3.77 19.58
CA GLU A 273 11.92 -2.83 19.31
C GLU A 273 11.39 -1.65 18.47
N VAL A 274 10.72 -1.92 17.36
CA VAL A 274 10.13 -0.90 16.49
C VAL A 274 9.20 0.03 17.28
N ALA A 275 8.27 -0.52 18.05
CA ALA A 275 7.35 0.28 18.86
C ALA A 275 8.09 1.15 19.88
N ARG A 276 9.09 0.60 20.54
CA ARG A 276 9.92 1.28 21.55
C ARG A 276 10.69 2.46 20.93
N ASP A 277 11.25 2.26 19.73
CA ASP A 277 12.05 3.27 19.06
C ASP A 277 11.20 4.41 18.50
N ILE A 278 10.03 4.10 17.89
CA ILE A 278 9.05 5.12 17.49
C ILE A 278 8.64 5.97 18.71
N ARG A 279 8.35 5.33 19.86
CA ARG A 279 7.91 6.02 21.08
C ARG A 279 8.98 6.91 21.75
N LYS A 280 10.24 6.84 21.34
CA LYS A 280 11.27 7.81 21.77
C LYS A 280 10.95 9.22 21.27
N ARG A 281 10.32 9.35 20.11
CA ARG A 281 9.99 10.61 19.45
C ARG A 281 8.51 10.94 19.42
N TYR A 282 7.63 9.94 19.25
CA TYR A 282 6.19 10.11 19.14
C TYR A 282 5.47 9.57 20.39
N LYS A 283 4.56 10.39 20.97
CA LYS A 283 3.83 10.06 22.22
C LYS A 283 2.33 9.85 22.03
N GLY A 284 1.84 9.99 20.79
CA GLY A 284 0.43 9.76 20.45
C GLY A 284 0.04 8.27 20.41
N ASP A 285 -1.13 7.98 19.89
CA ASP A 285 -1.61 6.61 19.69
C ASP A 285 -0.78 5.93 18.59
N LEU A 286 -0.12 4.82 18.92
CA LEU A 286 0.73 4.03 18.04
C LEU A 286 0.22 2.61 17.94
N ARG A 287 0.02 2.14 16.72
CA ARG A 287 -0.29 0.74 16.40
C ARG A 287 0.71 0.19 15.40
N LEU A 288 1.07 -1.07 15.56
CA LEU A 288 1.82 -1.84 14.56
C LEU A 288 0.80 -2.64 13.75
N ALA A 289 0.83 -2.48 12.43
CA ALA A 289 -0.17 -3.08 11.55
C ALA A 289 -0.09 -4.61 11.52
N THR A 290 -1.25 -5.23 11.47
CA THR A 290 -1.43 -6.63 11.12
C THR A 290 -2.46 -6.73 10.00
N ASP A 291 -2.36 -7.78 9.19
CA ASP A 291 -3.36 -8.03 8.15
C ASP A 291 -4.76 -8.10 8.75
N LEU A 292 -5.71 -7.50 8.06
CA LEU A 292 -7.12 -7.37 8.44
C LEU A 292 -7.38 -6.52 9.72
N MET A 293 -6.36 -5.79 10.23
CA MET A 293 -6.59 -4.79 11.27
C MET A 293 -7.62 -3.76 10.77
N ARG A 294 -8.57 -3.43 11.64
CA ARG A 294 -9.60 -2.41 11.39
C ARG A 294 -9.41 -1.23 12.32
N ILE A 295 -9.59 -0.03 11.76
CA ILE A 295 -9.47 1.24 12.49
C ILE A 295 -10.69 2.08 12.11
N ASP A 296 -11.45 2.50 13.11
CA ASP A 296 -12.56 3.44 12.96
C ASP A 296 -12.10 4.83 13.42
N LEU A 297 -12.35 5.88 12.61
CA LEU A 297 -11.98 7.28 12.87
C LEU A 297 -13.20 8.17 13.15
#